data_9c26f27da730cb337b9c58eba78b44ce
#
_entry.id   9c26f27da730cb337b9c58eba78b44ce
#
_cell.length_a   1.000
_cell.length_b   1.000
_cell.length_c   1.000
_cell.angle_alpha   90.00
_cell.angle_beta   90.00
_cell.angle_gamma   90.00
#
_symmetry.space_group_name_H-M   'P 1'
#
loop_
_entity.id
_entity.type
_entity.pdbx_description
1 polymer ?
#
loop_
_entity_poly.entity_id
_entity_poly.type
_entity_poly.pdbx_seq_one_letter_code
_entity_poly.pdbx_strand_id
1 'polypeptide(L)'
;MKGKPEGSARREAAKLFLCGDVMTGRGIDQILPHPSDPLIYEPYARSAGAYVVLAEAAHGPLPRGADFTYIWGDVLEELQIMAPDMNIINLET
;
A
#
# COMPACT_ATOMS: atom_id res chain seq x y z
N MET A 1 -13.79 -8.85 35.49
CA MET A 1 -13.93 -8.51 34.72
C MET A 1 -14.48 -8.53 34.35
N LYS A 2 -14.23 -8.51 34.56
CA LYS A 2 -14.57 -8.40 33.93
C LYS A 2 -14.67 -7.97 33.17
N GLY A 3 -14.46 -7.74 32.96
CA GLY A 3 -14.46 -7.29 32.16
C GLY A 3 -14.20 -7.39 31.46
N LYS A 4 -13.95 -7.47 31.50
CA LYS A 4 -13.82 -7.42 30.51
C LYS A 4 -14.67 -7.10 29.89
N PRO A 5 -14.88 -6.73 29.44
CA PRO A 5 -15.87 -6.41 28.82
C PRO A 5 -16.58 -7.35 28.20
N GLU A 6 -17.21 -7.58 28.29
CA GLU A 6 -17.35 -8.16 27.58
C GLU A 6 -17.24 -8.28 26.72
N GLY A 7 -17.96 -7.83 26.67
CA GLY A 7 -17.52 -7.96 25.52
C GLY A 7 -16.21 -7.98 25.49
N SER A 8 -15.72 -7.39 26.24
CA SER A 8 -14.43 -7.56 26.18
C SER A 8 -14.17 -8.85 26.60
N ALA A 9 -14.96 -9.63 26.24
CA ALA A 9 -14.67 -10.95 26.42
C ALA A 9 -13.27 -11.18 26.03
N ARG A 10 -12.56 -11.93 26.76
CA ARG A 10 -11.22 -12.26 26.44
C ARG A 10 -11.18 -13.04 25.16
N ARG A 11 -10.32 -12.62 24.27
CA ARG A 11 -10.10 -13.34 23.06
C ARG A 11 -9.13 -14.46 23.28
N GLU A 12 -9.38 -15.58 22.61
CA GLU A 12 -8.44 -16.70 22.61
C GLU A 12 -7.48 -16.62 21.45
N ALA A 13 -7.72 -15.72 20.50
CA ALA A 13 -6.87 -15.56 19.33
C ALA A 13 -6.92 -14.14 18.83
N ALA A 14 -5.86 -13.72 18.17
CA ALA A 14 -5.79 -12.45 17.46
C ALA A 14 -5.66 -12.74 15.99
N LYS A 15 -6.24 -11.87 15.17
CA LYS A 15 -6.16 -11.98 13.71
C LYS A 15 -5.15 -10.95 13.23
N LEU A 16 -4.10 -11.42 12.58
CA LEU A 16 -3.04 -10.55 12.06
C LEU A 16 -3.04 -10.60 10.55
N PHE A 17 -2.87 -9.42 9.93
CA PHE A 17 -2.55 -9.34 8.51
C PHE A 17 -1.05 -9.13 8.40
N LEU A 18 -0.37 -10.05 7.74
CA LEU A 18 1.06 -9.96 7.52
C LEU A 18 1.31 -9.81 6.03
N CYS A 19 2.11 -8.82 5.68
CA CYS A 19 2.45 -8.55 4.30
C CYS A 19 3.96 -8.43 4.21
N GLY A 20 4.52 -8.87 3.09
CA GLY A 20 5.94 -8.68 2.86
C GLY A 20 6.25 -7.25 2.49
N ASP A 21 7.10 -7.06 1.50
CA ASP A 21 7.54 -5.73 1.10
C ASP A 21 6.41 -4.95 0.46
N VAL A 22 6.15 -3.77 1.00
CA VAL A 22 5.25 -2.79 0.41
C VAL A 22 6.15 -1.66 -0.05
N MET A 23 6.41 -1.62 -1.36
CA MET A 23 7.31 -0.64 -1.95
C MET A 23 6.50 0.37 -2.76
N THR A 24 6.63 1.64 -2.39
CA THR A 24 5.91 2.72 -3.06
C THR A 24 6.83 3.64 -3.84
N GLY A 25 8.12 3.35 -3.86
CA GLY A 25 9.08 4.15 -4.62
C GLY A 25 9.05 3.89 -6.11
N ARG A 26 10.00 4.48 -6.80
CA ARG A 26 10.24 4.40 -8.24
C ARG A 26 9.16 4.98 -9.12
N GLY A 27 8.02 4.65 -9.08
CA GLY A 27 6.98 5.20 -9.94
C GLY A 27 5.65 5.20 -9.25
N ILE A 28 5.48 4.33 -8.27
CA ILE A 28 4.20 4.21 -7.60
C ILE A 28 3.83 5.51 -6.88
N ASP A 29 4.79 6.09 -6.15
CA ASP A 29 4.53 7.32 -5.42
C ASP A 29 4.27 8.51 -6.33
N GLN A 30 4.68 8.44 -7.60
CA GLN A 30 4.50 9.54 -8.54
C GLN A 30 3.03 9.79 -8.88
N ILE A 31 2.18 8.81 -8.69
CA ILE A 31 0.75 8.97 -8.95
C ILE A 31 -0.06 9.21 -7.66
N LEU A 32 0.60 9.23 -6.51
CA LEU A 32 -0.04 9.45 -5.22
C LEU A 32 -0.08 10.95 -4.90
N PRO A 33 -0.80 11.36 -3.83
CA PRO A 33 -1.01 12.79 -3.56
C PRO A 33 0.26 13.61 -3.30
N HIS A 34 1.29 12.99 -2.75
CA HIS A 34 2.53 13.69 -2.39
C HIS A 34 3.75 12.98 -2.97
N PRO A 35 3.95 13.06 -4.30
CA PRO A 35 5.06 12.35 -4.92
C PRO A 35 6.41 12.91 -4.47
N SER A 36 7.39 12.02 -4.36
CA SER A 36 8.76 12.40 -4.10
C SER A 36 9.39 12.97 -5.35
N ASP A 37 10.58 13.56 -5.20
CA ASP A 37 11.40 14.00 -6.34
C ASP A 37 11.57 12.78 -7.26
N PRO A 38 11.27 12.91 -8.56
CA PRO A 38 11.34 11.77 -9.46
C PRO A 38 12.76 11.33 -9.81
N LEU A 39 13.78 12.10 -9.45
CA LEU A 39 15.16 11.75 -9.79
C LEU A 39 15.57 10.45 -9.11
N ILE A 40 16.06 9.49 -9.90
CA ILE A 40 16.57 8.22 -9.41
C ILE A 40 17.91 7.94 -10.10
N TYR A 41 18.64 6.96 -9.56
CA TYR A 41 20.01 6.70 -10.02
C TYR A 41 20.18 5.29 -10.55
N GLU A 42 19.24 4.83 -11.34
CA GLU A 42 19.33 3.52 -11.95
C GLU A 42 19.99 3.62 -13.32
N PRO A 43 20.72 2.59 -13.75
CA PRO A 43 21.46 2.66 -15.02
C PRO A 43 20.58 2.92 -16.24
N TYR A 44 19.35 2.45 -16.21
CA TYR A 44 18.44 2.52 -17.35
C TYR A 44 17.32 3.54 -17.17
N ALA A 45 17.27 4.22 -16.03
CA ALA A 45 16.24 5.23 -15.78
C ALA A 45 16.75 6.27 -14.80
N ARG A 46 16.63 7.54 -15.18
CA ARG A 46 17.04 8.66 -14.34
C ARG A 46 15.86 9.33 -13.67
N SER A 47 14.66 8.97 -14.05
CA SER A 47 13.44 9.55 -13.51
C SER A 47 12.44 8.47 -13.20
N ALA A 48 11.86 8.54 -12.01
CA ALA A 48 10.78 7.63 -11.62
C ALA A 48 9.56 7.80 -12.53
N GLY A 49 9.40 8.97 -13.15
CA GLY A 49 8.34 9.19 -14.12
C GLY A 49 8.41 8.26 -15.31
N ALA A 50 9.61 7.76 -15.64
CA ALA A 50 9.77 6.82 -16.74
C ALA A 50 9.01 5.52 -16.49
N TYR A 51 8.93 5.09 -15.23
CA TYR A 51 8.17 3.88 -14.89
C TYR A 51 6.68 4.09 -15.08
N VAL A 52 6.19 5.29 -14.77
CA VAL A 52 4.79 5.62 -15.01
C VAL A 52 4.48 5.59 -16.50
N VAL A 53 5.37 6.16 -17.32
CA VAL A 53 5.21 6.15 -18.78
C VAL A 53 5.16 4.73 -19.32
N LEU A 54 6.07 3.86 -18.84
CA LEU A 54 6.07 2.47 -19.26
C LEU A 54 4.80 1.74 -18.87
N ALA A 55 4.32 1.97 -17.65
CA ALA A 55 3.08 1.35 -17.19
C ALA A 55 1.90 1.83 -18.01
N GLU A 56 1.84 3.10 -18.32
CA GLU A 56 0.74 3.65 -19.12
C GLU A 56 0.78 3.12 -20.55
N ALA A 57 1.98 2.92 -21.10
CA ALA A 57 2.10 2.35 -22.43
C ALA A 57 1.58 0.91 -22.47
N ALA A 58 1.74 0.18 -21.39
CA ALA A 58 1.32 -1.22 -21.32
C ALA A 58 -0.17 -1.38 -20.95
N HIS A 59 -0.68 -0.51 -20.09
CA HIS A 59 -2.00 -0.72 -19.48
C HIS A 59 -2.96 0.46 -19.59
N GLY A 60 -2.56 1.54 -20.24
CA GLY A 60 -3.39 2.73 -20.38
C GLY A 60 -3.14 3.75 -19.28
N PRO A 61 -3.83 4.89 -19.36
CA PRO A 61 -3.58 6.00 -18.47
C PRO A 61 -3.74 5.63 -16.99
N LEU A 62 -2.88 6.21 -16.15
CA LEU A 62 -2.96 6.07 -14.71
C LEU A 62 -3.38 7.41 -14.10
N PRO A 63 -4.05 7.38 -12.95
CA PRO A 63 -4.46 8.62 -12.30
C PRO A 63 -3.25 9.39 -11.78
N ARG A 64 -3.45 10.67 -11.51
CA ARG A 64 -2.47 11.50 -10.82
C ARG A 64 -3.14 11.99 -9.54
N GLY A 65 -2.38 12.04 -8.45
CA GLY A 65 -2.95 12.40 -7.16
C GLY A 65 -3.95 11.38 -6.66
N ALA A 66 -3.70 10.10 -6.95
CA ALA A 66 -4.60 9.03 -6.55
C ALA A 66 -4.64 8.95 -5.02
N ASP A 67 -5.77 8.48 -4.50
CA ASP A 67 -5.95 8.28 -3.07
C ASP A 67 -4.93 7.29 -2.53
N PHE A 68 -4.54 7.44 -1.26
CA PHE A 68 -3.59 6.54 -0.63
C PHE A 68 -4.06 5.08 -0.60
N THR A 69 -5.35 4.84 -0.69
CA THR A 69 -5.87 3.47 -0.75
C THR A 69 -5.68 2.83 -2.12
N TYR A 70 -5.30 3.60 -3.13
CA TYR A 70 -5.24 3.13 -4.51
C TYR A 70 -4.31 1.93 -4.69
N ILE A 71 -3.15 1.96 -4.00
CA ILE A 71 -2.14 0.90 -4.17
C ILE A 71 -2.61 -0.46 -3.68
N TRP A 72 -3.63 -0.49 -2.83
CA TRP A 72 -4.12 -1.74 -2.26
C TRP A 72 -5.10 -2.47 -3.19
N GLY A 73 -5.69 -1.74 -4.14
CA GLY A 73 -6.61 -2.35 -5.09
C GLY A 73 -7.71 -3.12 -4.37
N ASP A 74 -7.98 -4.32 -4.86
CA ASP A 74 -9.05 -5.15 -4.33
C ASP A 74 -8.73 -5.73 -2.95
N VAL A 75 -7.47 -5.69 -2.54
CA VAL A 75 -7.07 -6.21 -1.22
C VAL A 75 -7.72 -5.41 -0.10
N LEU A 76 -7.96 -4.11 -0.33
CA LEU A 76 -8.55 -3.26 0.69
C LEU A 76 -9.91 -3.78 1.15
N GLU A 77 -10.73 -4.20 0.19
CA GLU A 77 -12.04 -4.76 0.51
C GLU A 77 -11.92 -6.04 1.33
N GLU A 78 -10.98 -6.90 0.94
CA GLU A 78 -10.73 -8.13 1.68
C GLU A 78 -10.29 -7.84 3.11
N LEU A 79 -9.44 -6.84 3.30
CA LEU A 79 -9.01 -6.45 4.63
C LEU A 79 -10.18 -5.94 5.48
N GLN A 80 -11.11 -5.23 4.86
CA GLN A 80 -12.28 -4.73 5.57
C GLN A 80 -13.17 -5.90 6.01
N ILE A 81 -13.32 -6.90 5.16
CA ILE A 81 -14.13 -8.08 5.48
C ILE A 81 -13.46 -8.90 6.58
N MET A 82 -12.16 -9.13 6.47
CA MET A 82 -11.43 -9.93 7.43
C MET A 82 -11.24 -9.22 8.77
N ALA A 83 -11.23 -7.90 8.76
CA ALA A 83 -11.12 -7.06 9.94
C ALA A 83 -10.01 -7.51 10.89
N PRO A 84 -8.75 -7.52 10.44
CA PRO A 84 -7.66 -7.96 11.29
C PRO A 84 -7.48 -7.04 12.49
N ASP A 85 -6.96 -7.60 13.58
CA ASP A 85 -6.69 -6.83 14.79
C ASP A 85 -5.45 -5.96 14.62
N MET A 86 -4.51 -6.36 13.76
CA MET A 86 -3.29 -5.62 13.54
C MET A 86 -2.78 -5.91 12.14
N ASN A 87 -2.23 -4.89 11.49
CA ASN A 87 -1.61 -5.02 10.18
C ASN A 87 -0.11 -4.78 10.32
N ILE A 88 0.68 -5.69 9.77
CA ILE A 88 2.14 -5.58 9.84
C ILE A 88 2.69 -5.69 8.43
N ILE A 89 3.43 -4.68 8.02
CA ILE A 89 4.06 -4.67 6.70
C ILE A 89 5.55 -4.35 6.85
N ASN A 90 6.32 -4.67 5.81
CA ASN A 90 7.68 -4.20 5.69
C ASN A 90 7.69 -3.09 4.65
N LEU A 91 7.89 -1.85 5.08
CA LEU A 91 7.87 -0.71 4.17
C LEU A 91 9.22 -0.58 3.48
N GLU A 92 9.19 -0.62 2.15
CA GLU A 92 10.37 -0.49 1.30
C GLU A 92 10.27 0.76 0.45
N THR A 93 11.42 1.33 0.07
CA THR A 93 11.44 2.51 -0.80
C THR A 93 12.37 2.32 -2.00
#